data_84c980e82319b6593ca80530f0e6ce65
#
_entry.id   84c980e82319b6593ca80530f0e6ce65
#
_cell.length_a   1.000
_cell.length_b   1.000
_cell.length_c   1.000
_cell.angle_alpha   90.00
_cell.angle_beta   90.00
_cell.angle_gamma   90.00
#
_symmetry.space_group_name_H-M   'P 1'
#
loop_
_entity.id
_entity.type
_entity.pdbx_description
1 polymer ?
#
loop_
_entity_poly.entity_id
_entity_poly.type
_entity_poly.pdbx_seq_one_letter_code
_entity_poly.pdbx_strand_id
1 'polypeptide(L)'
;THLLFNMFSLWMFGSVLENYWGPKRFLIYYFITGLGAAALHLGVSMYEVHQVKVVVQDYLANPSYNAFYTLQQINGNLFDTEQLQQFLQSWNMDQSNTQYIQYSQEIANAILQRQLNIPTVGASGAVYGLLLAFGMLLPNTFLFMIFIPIPIKAKYFVMIYGALELYQGVANNAGDNVAHFAHLGGMLFGYFLIKYWNKRRRDTFY
;
A
#
# COMPACT_ATOMS: atom_id res chain seq x y z
N THR A 1 -14.34 7.41 -7.53
CA THR A 1 -14.73 6.42 -6.52
C THR A 1 -13.85 6.52 -5.27
N HIS A 2 -12.53 6.47 -5.39
CA HIS A 2 -11.58 6.51 -4.27
C HIS A 2 -11.73 7.78 -3.39
N LEU A 3 -11.81 8.97 -4.00
CA LEU A 3 -12.01 10.23 -3.28
C LEU A 3 -13.34 10.23 -2.51
N LEU A 4 -14.41 9.75 -3.14
CA LEU A 4 -15.75 9.71 -2.52
C LEU A 4 -15.75 8.86 -1.25
N PHE A 5 -15.14 7.66 -1.29
CA PHE A 5 -15.06 6.79 -0.11
C PHE A 5 -14.19 7.37 0.99
N ASN A 6 -13.09 8.04 0.65
CA ASN A 6 -12.26 8.74 1.64
C ASN A 6 -13.03 9.87 2.32
N MET A 7 -13.75 10.69 1.56
CA MET A 7 -14.55 11.80 2.12
C MET A 7 -15.72 11.28 2.97
N PHE A 8 -16.40 10.23 2.52
CA PHE A 8 -17.48 9.61 3.28
C PHE A 8 -16.97 9.02 4.60
N SER A 9 -15.86 8.30 4.57
CA SER A 9 -15.24 7.72 5.76
C SER A 9 -14.73 8.81 6.72
N LEU A 10 -14.11 9.85 6.19
CA LEU A 10 -13.69 11.01 6.98
C LEU A 10 -14.88 11.68 7.67
N TRP A 11 -15.98 11.88 6.96
CA TRP A 11 -17.20 12.43 7.55
C TRP A 11 -17.78 11.51 8.61
N MET A 12 -17.93 10.23 8.33
CA MET A 12 -18.59 9.26 9.21
C MET A 12 -17.77 8.98 10.49
N PHE A 13 -16.51 8.64 10.36
CA PHE A 13 -15.64 8.33 11.51
C PHE A 13 -15.04 9.60 12.13
N GLY A 14 -14.69 10.58 11.28
CA GLY A 14 -14.06 11.82 11.70
C GLY A 14 -14.96 12.65 12.58
N SER A 15 -16.23 12.85 12.23
CA SER A 15 -17.17 13.62 13.05
C SER A 15 -17.37 13.03 14.45
N VAL A 16 -17.44 11.69 14.56
CA VAL A 16 -17.54 11.02 15.88
C VAL A 16 -16.27 11.22 16.70
N LEU A 17 -15.09 11.07 16.09
CA LEU A 17 -13.81 11.22 16.79
C LEU A 17 -13.52 12.67 17.13
N GLU A 18 -13.91 13.63 16.29
CA GLU A 18 -13.82 15.05 16.58
C GLU A 18 -14.69 15.45 17.79
N ASN A 19 -15.91 14.95 17.84
CA ASN A 19 -16.79 15.14 19.00
C ASN A 19 -16.22 14.50 20.29
N TYR A 20 -15.50 13.37 20.16
CA TYR A 20 -14.90 12.67 21.30
C TYR A 20 -13.62 13.34 21.83
N TRP A 21 -12.76 13.86 20.94
CA TRP A 21 -11.45 14.43 21.30
C TRP A 21 -11.40 15.96 21.29
N GLY A 22 -12.34 16.60 20.61
CA GLY A 22 -12.30 18.00 20.21
C GLY A 22 -11.46 18.23 18.94
N PRO A 23 -11.66 19.36 18.25
CA PRO A 23 -11.11 19.63 16.92
C PRO A 23 -9.58 19.61 16.90
N LYS A 24 -8.92 20.16 17.91
CA LYS A 24 -7.45 20.24 17.95
C LYS A 24 -6.79 18.86 17.99
N ARG A 25 -7.27 17.94 18.85
CA ARG A 25 -6.71 16.58 18.93
C ARG A 25 -7.07 15.77 17.70
N PHE A 26 -8.27 15.92 17.17
CA PHE A 26 -8.69 15.30 15.92
C PHE A 26 -7.76 15.67 14.76
N LEU A 27 -7.49 16.95 14.55
CA LEU A 27 -6.57 17.41 13.51
C LEU A 27 -5.15 16.89 13.69
N ILE A 28 -4.61 16.93 14.92
CA ILE A 28 -3.29 16.38 15.22
C ILE A 28 -3.26 14.88 14.87
N TYR A 29 -4.29 14.13 15.26
CA TYR A 29 -4.38 12.72 14.94
C TYR A 29 -4.40 12.46 13.45
N TYR A 30 -5.26 13.17 12.72
CA TYR A 30 -5.42 13.03 11.28
C TYR A 30 -4.12 13.32 10.52
N PHE A 31 -3.43 14.41 10.86
CA PHE A 31 -2.16 14.74 10.23
C PHE A 31 -1.02 13.77 10.58
N ILE A 32 -0.90 13.36 11.82
CA ILE A 32 0.15 12.41 12.23
C ILE A 32 -0.07 11.05 11.55
N THR A 33 -1.30 10.57 11.49
CA THR A 33 -1.60 9.29 10.82
C THR A 33 -1.39 9.40 9.31
N GLY A 34 -1.75 10.52 8.68
CA GLY A 34 -1.52 10.75 7.26
C GLY A 34 -0.03 10.86 6.90
N LEU A 35 0.74 11.64 7.67
CA LEU A 35 2.20 11.77 7.46
C LEU A 35 2.92 10.46 7.77
N GLY A 36 2.52 9.75 8.83
CA GLY A 36 3.07 8.44 9.17
C GLY A 36 2.77 7.38 8.09
N ALA A 37 1.57 7.41 7.53
CA ALA A 37 1.18 6.58 6.39
C ALA A 37 2.08 6.84 5.18
N ALA A 38 2.28 8.13 4.84
CA ALA A 38 3.13 8.54 3.74
C ALA A 38 4.59 8.11 3.96
N ALA A 39 5.12 8.29 5.17
CA ALA A 39 6.49 7.92 5.51
C ALA A 39 6.72 6.39 5.37
N LEU A 40 5.79 5.56 5.89
CA LEU A 40 5.91 4.12 5.76
C LEU A 40 5.80 3.67 4.29
N HIS A 41 4.83 4.20 3.56
CA HIS A 41 4.66 3.88 2.14
C HIS A 41 5.89 4.26 1.32
N LEU A 42 6.43 5.47 1.49
CA LEU A 42 7.65 5.90 0.81
C LEU A 42 8.83 5.00 1.15
N GLY A 43 8.99 4.61 2.43
CA GLY A 43 10.06 3.68 2.83
C GLY A 43 9.96 2.32 2.13
N VAL A 44 8.77 1.74 2.04
CA VAL A 44 8.53 0.48 1.31
C VAL A 44 8.76 0.66 -0.18
N SER A 45 8.19 1.71 -0.79
CA SER A 45 8.36 1.98 -2.23
C SER A 45 9.83 2.21 -2.61
N MET A 46 10.60 2.93 -1.78
CA MET A 46 12.04 3.10 -2.01
C MET A 46 12.80 1.78 -1.97
N TYR A 47 12.44 0.89 -1.04
CA TYR A 47 13.02 -0.44 -0.97
C TYR A 47 12.70 -1.28 -2.21
N GLU A 48 11.44 -1.31 -2.64
CA GLU A 48 10.98 -2.04 -3.84
C GLU A 48 11.65 -1.51 -5.12
N VAL A 49 11.69 -0.18 -5.29
CA VAL A 49 12.40 0.47 -6.41
C VAL A 49 13.88 0.10 -6.42
N HIS A 50 14.52 0.07 -5.25
CA HIS A 50 15.93 -0.32 -5.15
C HIS A 50 16.15 -1.77 -5.61
N GLN A 51 15.31 -2.71 -5.17
CA GLN A 51 15.38 -4.11 -5.60
C GLN A 51 15.23 -4.27 -7.13
N VAL A 52 14.21 -3.64 -7.70
CA VAL A 52 13.98 -3.67 -9.16
C VAL A 52 15.15 -3.03 -9.90
N LYS A 53 15.67 -1.90 -9.41
CA LYS A 53 16.80 -1.20 -10.03
C LYS A 53 18.05 -2.08 -10.07
N VAL A 54 18.40 -2.77 -8.99
CA VAL A 54 19.57 -3.65 -8.94
C VAL A 54 19.43 -4.76 -9.99
N VAL A 55 18.30 -5.46 -10.02
CA VAL A 55 18.09 -6.57 -10.97
C VAL A 55 18.10 -6.09 -12.43
N VAL A 56 17.49 -4.94 -12.71
CA VAL A 56 17.52 -4.34 -14.06
C VAL A 56 18.94 -3.93 -14.45
N GLN A 57 19.71 -3.32 -13.55
CA GLN A 57 21.08 -2.92 -13.84
C GLN A 57 22.00 -4.13 -14.09
N ASP A 58 21.86 -5.19 -13.29
CA ASP A 58 22.61 -6.45 -13.51
C ASP A 58 22.30 -7.05 -14.87
N TYR A 59 21.01 -7.05 -15.25
CA TYR A 59 20.60 -7.49 -16.58
C TYR A 59 21.19 -6.64 -17.70
N LEU A 60 21.12 -5.29 -17.59
CA LEU A 60 21.61 -4.37 -18.62
C LEU A 60 23.14 -4.43 -18.78
N ALA A 61 23.87 -4.81 -17.74
CA ALA A 61 25.33 -5.01 -17.81
C ALA A 61 25.71 -6.25 -18.62
N ASN A 62 24.92 -7.32 -18.58
CA ASN A 62 25.16 -8.58 -19.29
C ASN A 62 23.86 -9.14 -19.90
N PRO A 63 23.31 -8.50 -20.92
CA PRO A 63 22.02 -8.89 -21.48
C PRO A 63 22.10 -10.25 -22.18
N SER A 64 21.25 -11.18 -21.75
CA SER A 64 21.11 -12.50 -22.35
C SER A 64 19.69 -13.04 -22.15
N TYR A 65 19.29 -14.02 -22.96
CA TYR A 65 17.98 -14.66 -22.81
C TYR A 65 17.73 -15.17 -21.37
N ASN A 66 18.70 -15.91 -20.81
CA ASN A 66 18.56 -16.48 -19.47
C ASN A 66 18.46 -15.39 -18.39
N ALA A 67 19.25 -14.33 -18.49
CA ALA A 67 19.21 -13.22 -17.54
C ALA A 67 17.86 -12.47 -17.63
N PHE A 68 17.33 -12.27 -18.85
CA PHE A 68 16.01 -11.64 -19.03
C PHE A 68 14.87 -12.54 -18.51
N TYR A 69 14.96 -13.84 -18.77
CA TYR A 69 13.99 -14.80 -18.25
C TYR A 69 13.94 -14.77 -16.69
N THR A 70 15.10 -14.70 -16.06
CA THR A 70 15.20 -14.54 -14.58
C THR A 70 14.61 -13.20 -14.11
N LEU A 71 14.93 -12.10 -14.79
CA LEU A 71 14.35 -10.78 -14.50
C LEU A 71 12.82 -10.80 -14.63
N GLN A 72 12.30 -11.47 -15.65
CA GLN A 72 10.85 -11.63 -15.85
C GLN A 72 10.22 -12.49 -14.76
N GLN A 73 10.86 -13.57 -14.30
CA GLN A 73 10.33 -14.39 -13.20
C GLN A 73 10.22 -13.62 -11.87
N ILE A 74 11.19 -12.79 -11.58
CA ILE A 74 11.20 -11.96 -10.35
C ILE A 74 10.14 -10.85 -10.40
N ASN A 75 9.91 -10.28 -11.59
CA ASN A 75 8.99 -9.17 -11.82
C ASN A 75 7.78 -9.57 -12.69
N GLY A 76 7.53 -10.86 -12.88
CA GLY A 76 6.63 -11.43 -13.87
C GLY A 76 5.18 -10.97 -13.81
N ASN A 77 4.75 -10.56 -12.62
CA ASN A 77 3.42 -10.01 -12.42
C ASN A 77 3.18 -8.66 -13.13
N LEU A 78 4.24 -7.97 -13.57
CA LEU A 78 4.13 -6.67 -14.21
C LEU A 78 3.89 -6.78 -15.73
N PHE A 79 4.26 -7.91 -16.37
CA PHE A 79 4.32 -8.06 -17.82
C PHE A 79 3.93 -9.45 -18.35
N ASP A 80 3.16 -10.23 -17.61
CA ASP A 80 2.66 -11.52 -18.11
C ASP A 80 1.55 -11.29 -19.14
N THR A 81 1.99 -10.89 -20.34
CA THR A 81 1.12 -10.72 -21.50
C THR A 81 1.43 -11.80 -22.53
N GLU A 82 0.42 -12.19 -23.34
CA GLU A 82 0.61 -13.12 -24.45
C GLU A 82 1.73 -12.66 -25.41
N GLN A 83 1.87 -11.35 -25.61
CA GLN A 83 2.92 -10.75 -26.43
C GLN A 83 4.32 -11.02 -25.88
N LEU A 84 4.51 -10.92 -24.56
CA LEU A 84 5.79 -11.23 -23.93
C LEU A 84 6.13 -12.72 -24.04
N GLN A 85 5.16 -13.60 -23.90
CA GLN A 85 5.36 -15.04 -24.07
C GLN A 85 5.79 -15.39 -25.52
N GLN A 86 5.14 -14.79 -26.53
CA GLN A 86 5.52 -14.95 -27.95
C GLN A 86 6.92 -14.40 -28.21
N PHE A 87 7.27 -13.25 -27.63
CA PHE A 87 8.62 -12.69 -27.71
C PHE A 87 9.66 -13.63 -27.14
N LEU A 88 9.45 -14.16 -25.92
CA LEU A 88 10.36 -15.09 -25.25
C LEU A 88 10.53 -16.39 -26.07
N GLN A 89 9.47 -16.92 -26.65
CA GLN A 89 9.55 -18.10 -27.54
C GLN A 89 10.42 -17.82 -28.76
N SER A 90 10.21 -16.68 -29.43
CA SER A 90 10.97 -16.29 -30.61
C SER A 90 12.45 -16.06 -30.27
N TRP A 91 12.73 -15.40 -29.17
CA TRP A 91 14.11 -15.15 -28.73
C TRP A 91 14.83 -16.44 -28.29
N ASN A 92 14.13 -17.39 -27.70
CA ASN A 92 14.71 -18.68 -27.34
C ASN A 92 15.18 -19.48 -28.55
N MET A 93 14.54 -19.31 -29.73
CA MET A 93 14.93 -19.95 -30.98
C MET A 93 16.19 -19.33 -31.61
N ASP A 94 16.42 -18.02 -31.37
CA ASP A 94 17.60 -17.30 -31.85
C ASP A 94 18.14 -16.36 -30.80
N GLN A 95 18.85 -16.92 -29.82
CA GLN A 95 19.36 -16.19 -28.67
C GLN A 95 20.46 -15.17 -29.02
N SER A 96 21.09 -15.30 -30.18
CA SER A 96 22.13 -14.38 -30.66
C SER A 96 21.58 -13.14 -31.35
N ASN A 97 20.29 -13.07 -31.58
CA ASN A 97 19.65 -11.98 -32.31
C ASN A 97 19.73 -10.66 -31.57
N THR A 98 20.48 -9.71 -32.11
CA THR A 98 20.71 -8.42 -31.50
C THR A 98 19.44 -7.56 -31.35
N GLN A 99 18.46 -7.75 -32.26
CA GLN A 99 17.19 -7.03 -32.17
C GLN A 99 16.37 -7.48 -30.93
N TYR A 100 16.40 -8.76 -30.59
CA TYR A 100 15.76 -9.27 -29.39
C TYR A 100 16.45 -8.78 -28.12
N ILE A 101 17.79 -8.68 -28.14
CA ILE A 101 18.56 -8.10 -27.04
C ILE A 101 18.17 -6.63 -26.84
N GLN A 102 18.13 -5.82 -27.89
CA GLN A 102 17.74 -4.42 -27.80
C GLN A 102 16.30 -4.25 -27.28
N TYR A 103 15.36 -5.00 -27.81
CA TYR A 103 13.96 -4.94 -27.38
C TYR A 103 13.79 -5.36 -25.91
N SER A 104 14.52 -6.37 -25.46
CA SER A 104 14.49 -6.79 -24.05
C SER A 104 15.08 -5.75 -23.10
N GLN A 105 16.09 -4.98 -23.53
CA GLN A 105 16.62 -3.85 -22.75
C GLN A 105 15.61 -2.71 -22.64
N GLU A 106 14.83 -2.45 -23.70
CA GLU A 106 13.72 -1.49 -23.64
C GLU A 106 12.66 -1.93 -22.64
N ILE A 107 12.28 -3.20 -22.64
CA ILE A 107 11.35 -3.77 -21.66
C ILE A 107 11.90 -3.64 -20.24
N ALA A 108 13.17 -3.98 -20.02
CA ALA A 108 13.81 -3.86 -18.70
C ALA A 108 13.79 -2.42 -18.16
N ASN A 109 14.09 -1.44 -19.04
CA ASN A 109 13.99 -0.02 -18.67
C ASN A 109 12.53 0.40 -18.41
N ALA A 110 11.57 -0.10 -19.19
CA ALA A 110 10.15 0.18 -18.97
C ALA A 110 9.65 -0.37 -17.61
N ILE A 111 10.14 -1.54 -17.18
CA ILE A 111 9.88 -2.09 -15.85
C ILE A 111 10.31 -1.10 -14.76
N LEU A 112 11.55 -0.62 -14.83
CA LEU A 112 12.08 0.33 -13.86
C LEU A 112 11.30 1.66 -13.88
N GLN A 113 11.00 2.19 -15.05
CA GLN A 113 10.22 3.42 -15.18
C GLN A 113 8.80 3.27 -14.63
N ARG A 114 8.15 2.14 -14.85
CA ARG A 114 6.83 1.86 -14.29
C ARG A 114 6.87 1.87 -12.76
N GLN A 115 7.88 1.23 -12.15
CA GLN A 115 8.03 1.19 -10.69
C GLN A 115 8.28 2.58 -10.10
N LEU A 116 9.08 3.42 -10.78
CA LEU A 116 9.35 4.80 -10.36
C LEU A 116 8.12 5.70 -10.44
N ASN A 117 7.18 5.41 -11.33
CA ASN A 117 6.02 6.25 -11.61
C ASN A 117 4.72 5.77 -10.92
N ILE A 118 4.81 4.86 -9.94
CA ILE A 118 3.64 4.45 -9.15
C ILE A 118 3.13 5.67 -8.35
N PRO A 119 1.88 6.13 -8.60
CA PRO A 119 1.37 7.30 -7.93
C PRO A 119 1.11 7.02 -6.45
N THR A 120 1.62 7.88 -5.58
CA THR A 120 1.35 7.81 -4.14
C THR A 120 0.12 8.66 -3.81
N VAL A 121 -0.94 8.04 -3.32
CA VAL A 121 -2.17 8.73 -2.91
C VAL A 121 -2.31 8.67 -1.38
N GLY A 122 -2.40 9.85 -0.72
CA GLY A 122 -2.12 9.98 0.71
C GLY A 122 -3.30 10.03 1.68
N ALA A 123 -4.52 10.39 1.27
CA ALA A 123 -5.63 10.62 2.21
C ALA A 123 -6.14 9.33 2.88
N SER A 124 -6.09 8.19 2.19
CA SER A 124 -6.63 6.92 2.70
C SER A 124 -5.86 6.40 3.92
N GLY A 125 -4.56 6.62 4.01
CA GLY A 125 -3.78 6.25 5.19
C GLY A 125 -4.26 6.95 6.46
N ALA A 126 -4.57 8.24 6.39
CA ALA A 126 -5.18 8.96 7.51
C ALA A 126 -6.57 8.43 7.86
N VAL A 127 -7.37 8.07 6.85
CA VAL A 127 -8.70 7.46 7.04
C VAL A 127 -8.60 6.10 7.73
N TYR A 128 -7.64 5.26 7.38
CA TYR A 128 -7.38 4.01 8.09
C TYR A 128 -6.91 4.24 9.53
N GLY A 129 -6.17 5.31 9.79
CA GLY A 129 -5.89 5.79 11.13
C GLY A 129 -7.15 6.13 11.92
N LEU A 130 -8.10 6.85 11.31
CA LEU A 130 -9.41 7.16 11.93
C LEU A 130 -10.22 5.89 12.21
N LEU A 131 -10.21 4.95 11.27
CA LEU A 131 -10.88 3.66 11.43
C LEU A 131 -10.32 2.88 12.63
N LEU A 132 -8.99 2.84 12.78
CA LEU A 132 -8.34 2.25 13.94
C LEU A 132 -8.77 2.95 15.24
N ALA A 133 -8.74 4.29 15.27
CA ALA A 133 -9.16 5.06 16.44
C ALA A 133 -10.59 4.73 16.85
N PHE A 134 -11.49 4.68 15.88
CA PHE A 134 -12.89 4.33 16.12
C PHE A 134 -13.00 2.93 16.75
N GLY A 135 -12.31 1.93 16.20
CA GLY A 135 -12.31 0.56 16.75
C GLY A 135 -11.68 0.44 18.13
N MET A 136 -10.67 1.27 18.45
CA MET A 136 -10.02 1.28 19.78
C MET A 136 -10.84 2.02 20.84
N LEU A 137 -11.48 3.12 20.49
CA LEU A 137 -12.20 3.98 21.44
C LEU A 137 -13.67 3.55 21.61
N LEU A 138 -14.28 3.04 20.57
CA LEU A 138 -15.68 2.62 20.52
C LEU A 138 -15.82 1.15 20.08
N PRO A 139 -15.14 0.19 20.76
CA PRO A 139 -14.93 -1.18 20.27
C PRO A 139 -16.22 -1.98 20.09
N ASN A 140 -17.26 -1.65 20.85
CA ASN A 140 -18.53 -2.39 20.86
C ASN A 140 -19.61 -1.72 19.99
N THR A 141 -19.32 -0.58 19.36
CA THR A 141 -20.25 0.05 18.42
C THR A 141 -20.43 -0.84 17.21
N PHE A 142 -21.67 -1.01 16.77
CA PHE A 142 -22.01 -1.78 15.58
C PHE A 142 -21.85 -0.92 14.34
N LEU A 143 -21.11 -1.45 13.36
CA LEU A 143 -20.99 -0.90 12.01
C LEU A 143 -21.80 -1.75 11.04
N PHE A 144 -22.50 -1.09 10.13
CA PHE A 144 -23.25 -1.73 9.06
C PHE A 144 -22.50 -1.50 7.75
N MET A 145 -22.18 -2.57 7.04
CA MET A 145 -21.62 -2.44 5.69
C MET A 145 -22.75 -2.13 4.70
N ILE A 146 -22.46 -1.25 3.72
CA ILE A 146 -23.46 -0.73 2.79
C ILE A 146 -24.20 -1.87 2.03
N PHE A 147 -23.47 -2.94 1.67
CA PHE A 147 -24.01 -4.05 0.87
C PHE A 147 -24.31 -5.31 1.69
N ILE A 148 -23.90 -5.38 2.93
CA ILE A 148 -24.09 -6.53 3.81
C ILE A 148 -24.73 -6.02 5.10
N PRO A 149 -26.03 -6.21 5.30
CA PRO A 149 -26.74 -5.65 6.47
C PRO A 149 -26.49 -6.47 7.74
N ILE A 150 -25.27 -6.97 7.92
CA ILE A 150 -24.88 -7.71 9.12
C ILE A 150 -24.14 -6.74 10.03
N PRO A 151 -24.60 -6.49 11.25
CA PRO A 151 -23.91 -5.62 12.21
C PRO A 151 -22.63 -6.29 12.71
N ILE A 152 -21.48 -5.61 12.51
CA ILE A 152 -20.19 -6.07 13.00
C ILE A 152 -19.69 -5.06 14.04
N LYS A 153 -19.20 -5.54 15.19
CA LYS A 153 -18.58 -4.64 16.18
C LYS A 153 -17.31 -4.01 15.61
N ALA A 154 -17.14 -2.71 15.87
CA ALA A 154 -16.04 -1.91 15.33
C ALA A 154 -14.66 -2.55 15.53
N LYS A 155 -14.38 -3.14 16.70
CA LYS A 155 -13.12 -3.84 16.96
C LYS A 155 -12.83 -4.98 15.97
N TYR A 156 -13.85 -5.78 15.64
CA TYR A 156 -13.67 -6.89 14.69
C TYR A 156 -13.54 -6.39 13.25
N PHE A 157 -14.34 -5.38 12.90
CA PHE A 157 -14.25 -4.73 11.61
C PHE A 157 -12.83 -4.22 11.34
N VAL A 158 -12.25 -3.47 12.29
CA VAL A 158 -10.89 -2.91 12.17
C VAL A 158 -9.82 -4.00 12.10
N MET A 159 -9.94 -5.07 12.92
CA MET A 159 -9.00 -6.19 12.86
C MET A 159 -9.03 -6.92 11.52
N ILE A 160 -10.22 -7.17 10.98
CA ILE A 160 -10.38 -7.84 9.67
C ILE A 160 -9.78 -6.97 8.57
N TYR A 161 -10.11 -5.66 8.52
CA TYR A 161 -9.56 -4.77 7.50
C TYR A 161 -8.04 -4.63 7.61
N GLY A 162 -7.49 -4.49 8.82
CA GLY A 162 -6.04 -4.46 9.02
C GLY A 162 -5.34 -5.75 8.59
N ALA A 163 -5.95 -6.91 8.86
CA ALA A 163 -5.43 -8.21 8.42
C ALA A 163 -5.49 -8.36 6.89
N LEU A 164 -6.56 -7.89 6.24
CA LEU A 164 -6.68 -7.89 4.78
C LEU A 164 -5.64 -6.98 4.13
N GLU A 165 -5.43 -5.77 4.66
CA GLU A 165 -4.39 -4.85 4.17
C GLU A 165 -2.99 -5.46 4.28
N LEU A 166 -2.70 -6.13 5.40
CA LEU A 166 -1.42 -6.83 5.58
C LEU A 166 -1.26 -7.98 4.58
N TYR A 167 -2.31 -8.79 4.42
CA TYR A 167 -2.29 -9.91 3.48
C TYR A 167 -2.07 -9.43 2.04
N GLN A 168 -2.82 -8.43 1.60
CA GLN A 168 -2.72 -7.89 0.23
C GLN A 168 -1.38 -7.19 0.01
N GLY A 169 -0.86 -6.43 0.99
CA GLY A 169 0.44 -5.79 0.90
C GLY A 169 1.60 -6.78 0.80
N VAL A 170 1.51 -7.95 1.48
CA VAL A 170 2.52 -9.00 1.39
C VAL A 170 2.35 -9.84 0.12
N ALA A 171 1.11 -10.09 -0.31
CA ALA A 171 0.83 -10.87 -1.51
C ALA A 171 1.29 -10.15 -2.79
N ASN A 172 1.36 -8.82 -2.76
CA ASN A 172 1.87 -7.96 -3.84
C ASN A 172 1.38 -8.39 -5.24
N ASN A 173 0.05 -8.52 -5.38
CA ASN A 173 -0.56 -9.02 -6.60
C ASN A 173 -0.39 -8.03 -7.77
N ALA A 174 -0.09 -8.57 -8.95
CA ALA A 174 0.00 -7.78 -10.18
C ALA A 174 -1.31 -7.03 -10.47
N GLY A 175 -1.19 -5.72 -10.73
CA GLY A 175 -2.33 -4.86 -11.03
C GLY A 175 -3.03 -4.28 -9.79
N ASP A 176 -2.61 -4.63 -8.58
CA ASP A 176 -3.05 -3.96 -7.37
C ASP A 176 -2.29 -2.63 -7.21
N ASN A 177 -3.00 -1.53 -7.42
CA ASN A 177 -2.45 -0.18 -7.27
C ASN A 177 -2.79 0.44 -5.90
N VAL A 178 -3.24 -0.37 -4.93
CA VAL A 178 -3.61 0.10 -3.59
C VAL A 178 -2.36 0.19 -2.72
N ALA A 179 -2.19 1.32 -2.05
CA ALA A 179 -1.08 1.55 -1.15
C ALA A 179 -1.34 0.89 0.22
N HIS A 180 -1.36 -0.45 0.29
CA HIS A 180 -1.65 -1.21 1.51
C HIS A 180 -0.75 -0.83 2.68
N PHE A 181 0.53 -0.61 2.44
CA PHE A 181 1.47 -0.16 3.46
C PHE A 181 1.21 1.27 3.94
N ALA A 182 0.59 2.14 3.13
CA ALA A 182 0.11 3.44 3.61
C ALA A 182 -1.06 3.27 4.59
N HIS A 183 -2.00 2.38 4.32
CA HIS A 183 -3.12 2.08 5.22
C HIS A 183 -2.62 1.54 6.56
N LEU A 184 -1.74 0.53 6.51
CA LEU A 184 -1.09 -0.03 7.71
C LEU A 184 -0.26 1.02 8.47
N GLY A 185 0.42 1.92 7.75
CA GLY A 185 1.15 3.04 8.35
C GLY A 185 0.25 3.96 9.13
N GLY A 186 -0.89 4.37 8.56
CA GLY A 186 -1.88 5.18 9.25
C GLY A 186 -2.40 4.52 10.52
N MET A 187 -2.70 3.22 10.46
CA MET A 187 -3.10 2.45 11.64
C MET A 187 -1.98 2.36 12.69
N LEU A 188 -0.75 2.10 12.28
CA LEU A 188 0.40 1.96 13.18
C LEU A 188 0.68 3.25 13.96
N PHE A 189 0.82 4.37 13.25
CA PHE A 189 1.04 5.67 13.88
C PHE A 189 -0.15 6.09 14.74
N GLY A 190 -1.37 5.80 14.29
CA GLY A 190 -2.59 6.01 15.07
C GLY A 190 -2.59 5.22 16.38
N TYR A 191 -2.20 3.96 16.34
CA TYR A 191 -2.10 3.11 17.55
C TYR A 191 -1.15 3.70 18.58
N PHE A 192 0.06 4.07 18.17
CA PHE A 192 1.05 4.64 19.09
C PHE A 192 0.59 5.97 19.67
N LEU A 193 -0.03 6.82 18.86
CA LEU A 193 -0.53 8.11 19.33
C LEU A 193 -1.65 7.97 20.36
N ILE A 194 -2.61 7.06 20.14
CA ILE A 194 -3.68 6.77 21.11
C ILE A 194 -3.08 6.22 22.41
N LYS A 195 -2.13 5.28 22.33
CA LYS A 195 -1.45 4.73 23.51
C LYS A 195 -0.72 5.81 24.31
N TYR A 196 -0.02 6.71 23.61
CA TYR A 196 0.67 7.83 24.22
C TYR A 196 -0.30 8.78 24.96
N TRP A 197 -1.43 9.13 24.33
CA TRP A 197 -2.43 9.99 24.97
C TRP A 197 -3.12 9.32 26.16
N ASN A 198 -3.40 8.03 26.08
CA ASN A 198 -4.01 7.28 27.18
C ASN A 198 -3.07 7.13 28.38
N LYS A 199 -1.75 6.99 28.14
CA LYS A 199 -0.76 6.96 29.23
C LYS A 199 -0.73 8.29 29.98
N ARG A 200 -0.61 9.42 29.27
CA ARG A 200 -0.62 10.76 29.88
C ARG A 200 -1.88 11.06 30.70
N ARG A 201 -3.02 10.53 30.28
CA ARG A 201 -4.29 10.73 31.00
C ARG A 201 -4.32 9.99 32.33
N ARG A 202 -3.59 8.89 32.46
CA ARG A 202 -3.46 8.12 33.72
C ARG A 202 -2.51 8.81 34.69
N ASP A 203 -1.45 9.44 34.21
CA ASP A 203 -0.43 10.11 35.04
C ASP A 203 -0.91 11.47 35.60
N THR A 204 -2.06 12.01 35.14
CA THR A 204 -2.65 13.27 35.62
C THR A 204 -3.69 13.05 36.72
N PHE A 205 -3.95 11.82 37.14
CA PHE A 205 -4.88 11.48 38.21
C PHE A 205 -4.20 11.06 39.54
N TYR A 206 -2.86 11.26 39.64
CA TYR A 206 -2.11 11.05 40.89
C TYR A 206 -1.41 12.34 41.29
#